data_4910cccf91486f48949f7d4228bffd9c
#
_entry.id   4910cccf91486f48949f7d4228bffd9c
#
_cell.length_a   1.000
_cell.length_b   1.000
_cell.length_c   1.000
_cell.angle_alpha   90.00
_cell.angle_beta   90.00
_cell.angle_gamma   90.00
#
_symmetry.space_group_name_H-M   'P 1'
#
loop_
_entity.id
_entity.type
_entity.pdbx_description
1 polymer ?
#
loop_
_entity_poly.entity_id
_entity_poly.type
_entity_poly.pdbx_seq_one_letter_code
_entity_poly.pdbx_strand_id
1 'polypeptide(L)'
;SVEERVNILEKATKDIPNVVIRPFDGLSVNFARENHAQVIIRGLRAVTDFEYELQMAQTNRVLAPDVDTVFLTTSLEYAYLSSTILKEVAHFGGDLSKFAPAEITDAVIEKIRLTADNK
;
A
#
# COMPACT_ATOMS: atom_id res chain seq x y z
N SER A 1 -8.09 -10.32 -0.42
CA SER A 1 -8.85 -9.94 0.79
C SER A 1 -8.08 -8.99 1.70
N VAL A 2 -8.71 -8.43 2.71
CA VAL A 2 -8.05 -7.61 3.75
C VAL A 2 -7.07 -8.47 4.53
N GLU A 3 -7.49 -9.66 4.92
CA GLU A 3 -6.68 -10.62 5.68
C GLU A 3 -5.39 -11.01 4.92
N GLU A 4 -5.49 -11.32 3.63
CA GLU A 4 -4.33 -11.61 2.79
C GLU A 4 -3.35 -10.43 2.76
N ARG A 5 -3.85 -9.20 2.64
CA ARG A 5 -3.01 -8.00 2.64
C ARG A 5 -2.31 -7.77 3.98
N VAL A 6 -3.01 -7.95 5.09
CA VAL A 6 -2.43 -7.87 6.43
C VAL A 6 -1.31 -8.89 6.58
N ASN A 7 -1.56 -10.14 6.24
CA ASN A 7 -0.58 -11.23 6.34
C ASN A 7 0.68 -10.96 5.49
N ILE A 8 0.52 -10.46 4.27
CA ILE A 8 1.64 -10.09 3.40
C ILE A 8 2.46 -8.95 4.03
N LEU A 9 1.80 -7.91 4.54
CA LEU A 9 2.47 -6.77 5.17
C LEU A 9 3.20 -7.17 6.45
N GLU A 10 2.60 -8.01 7.29
CA GLU A 10 3.26 -8.54 8.49
C GLU A 10 4.52 -9.32 8.15
N LYS A 11 4.47 -10.17 7.11
CA LYS A 11 5.66 -10.90 6.63
C LYS A 11 6.74 -9.96 6.10
N ALA A 12 6.35 -8.96 5.30
CA ALA A 12 7.29 -8.01 4.70
C ALA A 12 7.93 -7.06 5.73
N THR A 13 7.30 -6.86 6.88
CA THR A 13 7.77 -5.94 7.92
C THR A 13 8.25 -6.62 9.20
N LYS A 14 8.34 -7.96 9.20
CA LYS A 14 8.69 -8.78 10.39
C LYS A 14 9.99 -8.36 11.09
N ASP A 15 10.95 -7.83 10.31
CA ASP A 15 12.26 -7.40 10.81
C ASP A 15 12.29 -5.89 11.17
N ILE A 16 11.14 -5.22 11.16
CA ILE A 16 11.01 -3.80 11.49
C ILE A 16 10.22 -3.67 12.80
N PRO A 17 10.88 -3.58 13.97
CA PRO A 17 10.24 -3.76 15.26
C PRO A 17 9.26 -2.65 15.67
N ASN A 18 9.33 -1.49 15.02
CA ASN A 18 8.46 -0.34 15.27
C ASN A 18 7.31 -0.19 14.26
N VAL A 19 7.02 -1.23 13.49
CA VAL A 19 5.88 -1.28 12.57
C VAL A 19 4.77 -2.15 13.15
N VAL A 20 3.54 -1.65 13.09
CA VAL A 20 2.34 -2.38 13.48
C VAL A 20 1.36 -2.37 12.31
N ILE A 21 0.91 -3.54 11.88
CA ILE A 21 -0.07 -3.69 10.81
C ILE A 21 -1.47 -3.82 11.42
N ARG A 22 -2.37 -2.93 11.02
CA ARG A 22 -3.77 -2.94 11.46
C ARG A 22 -4.69 -2.65 10.31
N PRO A 23 -5.70 -3.47 10.05
CA PRO A 23 -6.79 -3.09 9.16
C PRO A 23 -7.71 -2.09 9.87
N PHE A 24 -8.35 -1.23 9.09
CA PHE A 24 -9.41 -0.38 9.60
C PHE A 24 -10.50 -0.21 8.54
N ASP A 25 -11.66 0.18 9.00
CA ASP A 25 -12.79 0.59 8.17
C ASP A 25 -13.25 1.99 8.61
N GLY A 26 -13.66 2.82 7.65
CA GLY A 26 -14.08 4.20 7.91
C GLY A 26 -13.02 5.25 7.56
N LEU A 27 -13.08 6.38 8.24
CA LEU A 27 -12.22 7.54 7.97
C LEU A 27 -10.80 7.33 8.52
N SER A 28 -9.80 7.57 7.67
CA SER A 28 -8.39 7.45 8.05
C SER A 28 -7.98 8.35 9.22
N VAL A 29 -8.59 9.54 9.34
CA VAL A 29 -8.33 10.45 10.47
C VAL A 29 -8.87 9.94 11.79
N ASN A 30 -10.01 9.24 11.78
CA ASN A 30 -10.53 8.61 12.99
C ASN A 30 -9.61 7.48 13.46
N PHE A 31 -9.19 6.64 12.51
CA PHE A 31 -8.21 5.59 12.79
C PHE A 31 -6.87 6.17 13.30
N ALA A 32 -6.39 7.27 12.72
CA ALA A 32 -5.19 7.95 13.20
C ALA A 32 -5.35 8.41 14.66
N ARG A 33 -6.45 9.05 15.02
CA ARG A 33 -6.74 9.50 16.39
C ARG A 33 -6.84 8.35 17.37
N GLU A 34 -7.54 7.28 17.02
CA GLU A 34 -7.69 6.06 17.83
C GLU A 34 -6.34 5.39 18.14
N ASN A 35 -5.38 5.54 17.23
CA ASN A 35 -4.03 5.03 17.39
C ASN A 35 -3.02 6.09 17.86
N HIS A 36 -3.49 7.27 18.31
CA HIS A 36 -2.64 8.39 18.76
C HIS A 36 -1.60 8.84 17.72
N ALA A 37 -1.91 8.65 16.44
CA ALA A 37 -1.07 9.11 15.35
C ALA A 37 -1.35 10.58 15.02
N GLN A 38 -0.30 11.37 14.92
CA GLN A 38 -0.37 12.80 14.61
C GLN A 38 -0.13 13.09 13.13
N VAL A 39 0.37 12.11 12.38
CA VAL A 39 0.75 12.27 10.98
C VAL A 39 0.28 11.06 10.16
N ILE A 40 -0.33 11.35 9.02
CA ILE A 40 -0.62 10.36 7.97
C ILE A 40 0.44 10.53 6.89
N ILE A 41 1.18 9.47 6.57
CA ILE A 41 2.18 9.48 5.51
C ILE A 41 1.58 8.83 4.27
N ARG A 42 1.66 9.53 3.13
CA ARG A 42 1.17 9.07 1.84
C ARG A 42 2.28 9.07 0.81
N GLY A 43 2.35 8.00 0.02
CA GLY A 43 3.24 7.94 -1.14
C GLY A 43 2.63 8.62 -2.37
N LEU A 44 3.43 9.39 -3.10
CA LEU A 44 3.05 9.96 -4.40
C LEU A 44 3.86 9.31 -5.52
N ARG A 45 3.15 8.86 -6.54
CA ARG A 45 3.73 8.34 -7.80
C ARG A 45 3.48 9.34 -8.93
N ALA A 46 4.14 9.13 -10.05
CA ALA A 46 4.33 10.15 -11.08
C ALA A 46 3.08 10.58 -11.82
N VAL A 47 1.91 10.19 -11.81
CA VAL A 47 1.01 10.73 -12.85
C VAL A 47 -0.43 11.07 -12.45
N THR A 48 -1.09 10.36 -11.58
CA THR A 48 -2.54 10.57 -11.40
C THR A 48 -2.97 10.67 -9.94
N ASP A 49 -2.07 10.39 -9.03
CA ASP A 49 -2.41 10.27 -7.62
C ASP A 49 -2.45 11.64 -6.90
N PHE A 50 -1.73 12.65 -7.43
CA PHE A 50 -1.50 13.91 -6.70
C PHE A 50 -2.80 14.66 -6.39
N GLU A 51 -3.66 14.85 -7.37
CA GLU A 51 -4.90 15.60 -7.16
C GLU A 51 -5.83 14.90 -6.16
N TYR A 52 -5.97 13.59 -6.29
CA TYR A 52 -6.77 12.78 -5.38
C TYR A 52 -6.20 12.80 -3.96
N GLU A 53 -4.89 12.60 -3.82
CA GLU A 53 -4.19 12.61 -2.53
C GLU A 53 -4.27 13.99 -1.86
N LEU A 54 -4.15 15.06 -2.64
CA LEU A 54 -4.28 16.44 -2.15
C LEU A 54 -5.71 16.72 -1.66
N GLN A 55 -6.72 16.34 -2.42
CA GLN A 55 -8.13 16.46 -2.01
C GLN A 55 -8.38 15.69 -0.71
N MET A 56 -7.87 14.48 -0.60
CA MET A 56 -8.00 13.66 0.61
C MET A 56 -7.31 14.33 1.81
N ALA A 57 -6.09 14.84 1.63
CA ALA A 57 -5.34 15.52 2.69
C ALA A 57 -6.07 16.79 3.17
N GLN A 58 -6.61 17.58 2.26
CA GLN A 58 -7.38 18.77 2.60
C GLN A 58 -8.67 18.44 3.33
N THR A 59 -9.38 17.40 2.89
CA THR A 59 -10.57 16.90 3.56
C THR A 59 -10.23 16.42 4.98
N ASN A 60 -9.17 15.64 5.12
CA ASN A 60 -8.68 15.18 6.41
C ASN A 60 -8.32 16.33 7.34
N ARG A 61 -7.70 17.40 6.81
CA ARG A 61 -7.35 18.61 7.59
C ARG A 61 -8.58 19.33 8.13
N VAL A 62 -9.66 19.36 7.35
CA VAL A 62 -10.94 19.96 7.81
C VAL A 62 -11.57 19.10 8.90
N LEU A 63 -11.54 17.78 8.75
CA LEU A 63 -12.16 16.83 9.69
C LEU A 63 -11.34 16.66 10.99
N ALA A 64 -10.03 16.74 10.89
CA ALA A 64 -9.09 16.53 11.99
C ALA A 64 -7.88 17.46 11.87
N PRO A 65 -7.99 18.73 12.32
CA PRO A 65 -6.90 19.71 12.26
C PRO A 65 -5.65 19.31 13.05
N ASP A 66 -5.79 18.39 13.97
CA ASP A 66 -4.75 17.82 14.83
C ASP A 66 -3.95 16.67 14.15
N VAL A 67 -4.36 16.23 12.96
CA VAL A 67 -3.68 15.19 12.20
C VAL A 67 -3.16 15.78 10.90
N ASP A 68 -1.84 15.82 10.75
CA ASP A 68 -1.20 16.29 9.52
C ASP A 68 -1.04 15.18 8.47
N THR A 69 -0.93 15.59 7.21
CA THR A 69 -0.60 14.67 6.11
C THR A 69 0.73 15.07 5.49
N VAL A 70 1.64 14.11 5.36
CA VAL A 70 2.95 14.27 4.71
C VAL A 70 3.00 13.39 3.47
N PHE A 71 3.48 13.96 2.37
CA PHE A 71 3.67 13.26 1.11
C PHE A 71 5.14 12.93 0.90
N LEU A 72 5.42 11.66 0.56
CA LEU A 72 6.72 11.20 0.12
C LEU A 72 6.64 10.81 -1.35
N THR A 73 7.52 11.37 -2.16
CA THR A 73 7.63 10.98 -3.57
C THR A 73 8.43 9.69 -3.70
N THR A 74 7.99 8.81 -4.60
CA THR A 74 8.75 7.61 -4.92
C THR A 74 9.96 7.92 -5.79
N SER A 75 10.93 7.00 -5.85
CA SER A 75 12.02 7.06 -6.83
C SER A 75 11.49 6.86 -8.25
N LEU A 76 12.23 7.32 -9.25
CA LEU A 76 11.86 7.19 -10.66
C LEU A 76 11.66 5.73 -11.07
N GLU A 77 12.42 4.82 -10.48
CA GLU A 77 12.37 3.37 -10.73
C GLU A 77 10.98 2.78 -10.43
N TYR A 78 10.30 3.29 -9.40
CA TYR A 78 9.00 2.77 -8.96
C TYR A 78 7.83 3.72 -9.29
N ALA A 79 8.10 4.82 -9.99
CA ALA A 79 7.10 5.85 -10.26
C ALA A 79 5.87 5.35 -11.04
N TYR A 80 6.06 4.37 -11.89
CA TYR A 80 5.00 3.78 -12.72
C TYR A 80 4.52 2.41 -12.22
N LEU A 81 5.08 1.93 -11.11
CA LEU A 81 4.68 0.64 -10.56
C LEU A 81 3.27 0.72 -9.94
N SER A 82 2.44 -0.24 -10.30
CA SER A 82 1.11 -0.42 -9.69
C SER A 82 0.86 -1.90 -9.42
N SER A 83 -0.11 -2.18 -8.55
CA SER A 83 -0.54 -3.56 -8.32
C SER A 83 -1.09 -4.23 -9.57
N THR A 84 -1.67 -3.47 -10.49
CA THR A 84 -2.15 -3.97 -11.78
C THR A 84 -0.99 -4.44 -12.65
N ILE A 85 0.03 -3.61 -12.83
CA ILE A 85 1.23 -3.96 -13.60
C ILE A 85 1.95 -5.16 -12.97
N LEU A 86 2.10 -5.17 -11.63
CA LEU A 86 2.73 -6.29 -10.94
C LEU A 86 2.00 -7.61 -11.19
N LYS A 87 0.68 -7.61 -11.12
CA LYS A 87 -0.16 -8.80 -11.40
C LYS A 87 -0.08 -9.23 -12.84
N GLU A 88 -0.03 -8.30 -13.78
CA GLU A 88 0.10 -8.59 -15.21
C GLU A 88 1.45 -9.23 -15.51
N VAL A 89 2.55 -8.67 -15.00
CA VAL A 89 3.90 -9.25 -15.14
C VAL A 89 3.93 -10.66 -14.55
N ALA A 90 3.36 -10.86 -13.36
CA ALA A 90 3.27 -12.17 -12.73
C ALA A 90 2.44 -13.17 -13.54
N HIS A 91 1.32 -12.74 -14.12
CA HIS A 91 0.44 -13.57 -14.94
C HIS A 91 1.15 -14.14 -16.17
N PHE A 92 2.02 -13.34 -16.78
CA PHE A 92 2.82 -13.75 -17.93
C PHE A 92 4.19 -14.36 -17.57
N GLY A 93 4.44 -14.64 -16.29
CA GLY A 93 5.68 -15.29 -15.84
C GLY A 93 6.91 -14.40 -15.86
N GLY A 94 6.75 -13.09 -15.86
CA GLY A 94 7.85 -12.12 -15.79
C GLY A 94 8.53 -12.12 -14.41
N ASP A 95 9.77 -11.64 -14.38
CA ASP A 95 10.56 -11.51 -13.17
C ASP A 95 10.07 -10.33 -12.31
N LEU A 96 9.58 -10.63 -11.13
CA LEU A 96 9.07 -9.64 -10.16
C LEU A 96 10.12 -9.16 -9.15
N SER A 97 11.30 -9.75 -9.13
CA SER A 97 12.32 -9.49 -8.08
C SER A 97 12.78 -8.04 -8.00
N LYS A 98 12.63 -7.29 -9.09
CA LYS A 98 12.99 -5.86 -9.17
C LYS A 98 11.85 -4.93 -8.74
N PHE A 99 10.66 -5.44 -8.54
CA PHE A 99 9.47 -4.61 -8.30
C PHE A 99 8.95 -4.67 -6.87
N ALA A 100 9.20 -5.77 -6.17
CA ALA A 100 8.73 -5.95 -4.81
C ALA A 100 9.62 -6.96 -4.04
N PRO A 101 9.60 -6.92 -2.68
CA PRO A 101 10.24 -7.93 -1.85
C PRO A 101 9.73 -9.35 -2.14
N ALA A 102 10.57 -10.35 -1.87
CA ALA A 102 10.26 -11.76 -2.16
C ALA A 102 8.96 -12.23 -1.51
N GLU A 103 8.69 -11.82 -0.27
CA GLU A 103 7.47 -12.16 0.46
C GLU A 103 6.20 -11.71 -0.26
N ILE A 104 6.27 -10.58 -0.96
CA ILE A 104 5.15 -10.04 -1.75
C ILE A 104 5.05 -10.76 -3.10
N THR A 105 6.18 -10.94 -3.80
CA THR A 105 6.20 -11.59 -5.11
C THR A 105 5.73 -13.03 -5.04
N ASP A 106 6.14 -13.78 -4.03
CA ASP A 106 5.73 -15.16 -3.82
C ASP A 106 4.22 -15.26 -3.57
N ALA A 107 3.67 -14.38 -2.73
CA ALA A 107 2.24 -14.34 -2.46
C ALA A 107 1.40 -13.99 -3.69
N VAL A 108 1.90 -13.09 -4.55
CA VAL A 108 1.22 -12.72 -5.81
C VAL A 108 1.24 -13.88 -6.80
N ILE A 109 2.38 -14.55 -6.97
CA ILE A 109 2.53 -15.70 -7.87
C ILE A 109 1.63 -16.85 -7.43
N GLU A 110 1.63 -17.17 -6.14
CA GLU A 110 0.77 -18.21 -5.58
C GLU A 110 -0.71 -17.92 -5.83
N LYS A 111 -1.14 -16.68 -5.57
CA LYS A 111 -2.52 -16.28 -5.80
C LYS A 111 -2.94 -16.40 -7.26
N ILE A 112 -2.08 -16.04 -8.20
CA ILE A 112 -2.35 -16.15 -9.64
C ILE A 112 -2.48 -17.62 -10.05
N ARG A 113 -1.60 -18.51 -9.57
CA ARG A 113 -1.69 -19.95 -9.84
C ARG A 113 -3.01 -20.54 -9.36
N LEU A 114 -3.40 -20.27 -8.11
CA LEU A 114 -4.66 -20.74 -7.54
C LEU A 114 -5.89 -20.24 -8.30
N THR A 115 -5.79 -19.06 -8.94
CA THR A 115 -6.90 -18.52 -9.73
C THR A 115 -6.94 -19.07 -11.13
N ALA A 116 -5.82 -19.53 -11.69
CA ALA A 116 -5.73 -20.17 -12.99
C ALA A 116 -6.24 -21.61 -12.94
N ASP A 117 -5.95 -22.36 -11.87
CA ASP A 117 -6.36 -23.75 -11.69
C ASP A 117 -7.87 -23.91 -11.42
N ASN A 118 -8.57 -22.83 -11.11
CA ASN A 118 -10.03 -22.81 -10.87
C ASN A 118 -10.85 -22.38 -12.09
N LYS A 119 -10.26 -22.27 -13.27
CA LYS A 119 -10.94 -22.02 -14.56
C LYS A 119 -10.85 -23.24 -15.48
#